data_6a41009c9724af0d894f1423a698f6a1
#
_entry.id   6a41009c9724af0d894f1423a698f6a1
#
_cell.length_a   1.000
_cell.length_b   1.000
_cell.length_c   1.000
_cell.angle_alpha   90.00
_cell.angle_beta   90.00
_cell.angle_gamma   90.00
#
_symmetry.space_group_name_H-M   'P 1'
#
loop_
_entity.id
_entity.type
_entity.pdbx_description
1 polymer ?
#
loop_
_entity_poly.entity_id
_entity_poly.type
_entity_poly.pdbx_seq_one_letter_code
_entity_poly.pdbx_strand_id
1 'polypeptide(L)'
;MISNAKDAVSMTCMACDLRCQSIGKHRNGLRRFRCPKCRKAYTEPHRRTLDTMYISQEKAALTLQLLLEGNSIRSTQRITGLDQNTIMTLLVKAGERCQALMDSTMRNLHIAHLQLDEIWTYVMKKRAHVRKGDSPEVGDQWVFVAIDADTKLIPCFHIGKRHIEDTRTFLWDLYGRIEGRTQLTTDGLHHYRAAVPDTFGLDVDFAQLVKLFGDYGQETPEARYPPGRITEVLSKVRSGDPDPVHISTSFVERQNLTMRMAIRRFTRLTNAFSKKLLNLKMAVALHFAYYNFCRVHRSLRVTPAMEAGLTDHIWTISELIQSV
;
A
#
# COMPACT_ATOMS: atom_id res chain seq x y z
N MET A 1 -43.97 -2.20 29.74
CA MET A 1 -44.22 -2.90 28.46
C MET A 1 -43.39 -2.19 27.41
N ILE A 2 -42.21 -2.75 27.07
CA ILE A 2 -41.34 -2.20 26.02
C ILE A 2 -41.72 -2.92 24.74
N SER A 3 -42.38 -2.21 23.81
CA SER A 3 -42.77 -2.74 22.51
C SER A 3 -41.52 -2.94 21.66
N ASN A 4 -41.10 -4.19 21.46
CA ASN A 4 -40.16 -4.61 20.42
C ASN A 4 -40.84 -4.48 19.04
N ALA A 5 -40.92 -3.29 18.49
CA ALA A 5 -41.18 -3.10 17.07
C ALA A 5 -39.89 -3.46 16.31
N LYS A 6 -39.72 -4.73 15.95
CA LYS A 6 -38.79 -5.16 14.91
C LYS A 6 -39.27 -4.49 13.62
N ASP A 7 -38.62 -3.44 13.18
CA ASP A 7 -38.90 -2.79 11.90
C ASP A 7 -38.91 -3.86 10.80
N ALA A 8 -40.09 -4.15 10.30
CA ALA A 8 -40.29 -5.14 9.27
C ALA A 8 -39.84 -4.55 7.94
N VAL A 9 -38.60 -4.83 7.54
CA VAL A 9 -38.09 -4.46 6.21
C VAL A 9 -39.11 -4.95 5.16
N SER A 10 -39.73 -4.04 4.46
CA SER A 10 -40.59 -4.33 3.32
C SER A 10 -39.87 -4.04 2.02
N MET A 11 -40.08 -4.88 1.00
CA MET A 11 -39.49 -4.71 -0.32
C MET A 11 -40.57 -4.62 -1.38
N THR A 12 -40.44 -3.63 -2.24
CA THR A 12 -41.35 -3.43 -3.40
C THR A 12 -40.61 -3.84 -4.68
N CYS A 13 -41.32 -4.50 -5.58
CA CYS A 13 -40.77 -4.92 -6.87
C CYS A 13 -40.62 -3.72 -7.81
N MET A 14 -39.42 -3.44 -8.26
CA MET A 14 -39.11 -2.31 -9.17
C MET A 14 -39.79 -2.43 -10.55
N ALA A 15 -40.21 -3.65 -10.96
CA ALA A 15 -40.81 -3.88 -12.27
C ALA A 15 -42.36 -3.91 -12.22
N CYS A 16 -42.96 -4.23 -11.08
CA CYS A 16 -44.38 -4.46 -10.94
C CYS A 16 -45.04 -3.54 -9.91
N ASP A 17 -44.26 -2.78 -9.17
CA ASP A 17 -44.66 -1.92 -8.05
C ASP A 17 -45.53 -2.63 -6.98
N LEU A 18 -45.32 -3.94 -6.84
CA LEU A 18 -46.03 -4.78 -5.88
C LEU A 18 -45.12 -5.13 -4.70
N ARG A 19 -45.71 -5.18 -3.50
CA ARG A 19 -45.01 -5.64 -2.29
C ARG A 19 -44.54 -7.09 -2.46
N CYS A 20 -43.26 -7.34 -2.26
CA CYS A 20 -42.63 -8.65 -2.34
C CYS A 20 -42.88 -9.47 -1.06
N GLN A 21 -43.00 -10.77 -1.23
CA GLN A 21 -43.14 -11.73 -0.13
C GLN A 21 -41.76 -12.20 0.33
N SER A 22 -41.56 -12.36 1.66
CA SER A 22 -40.33 -12.93 2.22
C SER A 22 -40.25 -14.42 1.88
N ILE A 23 -39.08 -14.84 1.38
CA ILE A 23 -38.80 -16.24 1.00
C ILE A 23 -37.62 -16.83 1.79
N GLY A 24 -37.32 -16.31 2.98
CA GLY A 24 -36.25 -16.78 3.87
C GLY A 24 -35.03 -15.88 3.86
N LYS A 25 -33.89 -16.42 4.26
CA LYS A 25 -32.61 -15.69 4.37
C LYS A 25 -31.53 -16.28 3.48
N HIS A 26 -30.59 -15.46 3.08
CA HIS A 26 -29.35 -15.86 2.43
C HIS A 26 -28.36 -16.45 3.46
N ARG A 27 -27.26 -17.11 3.00
CA ARG A 27 -26.19 -17.63 3.89
C ARG A 27 -25.54 -16.54 4.78
N ASN A 28 -25.58 -15.30 4.33
CA ASN A 28 -25.07 -14.12 5.06
C ASN A 28 -26.09 -13.49 6.02
N GLY A 29 -27.22 -14.16 6.27
CA GLY A 29 -28.27 -13.69 7.19
C GLY A 29 -29.29 -12.71 6.61
N LEU A 30 -29.03 -12.13 5.42
CA LEU A 30 -29.92 -11.15 4.78
C LEU A 30 -31.24 -11.78 4.35
N ARG A 31 -32.34 -11.05 4.52
CA ARG A 31 -33.69 -11.49 4.10
C ARG A 31 -33.78 -11.49 2.58
N ARG A 32 -34.50 -12.48 2.05
CA ARG A 32 -34.84 -12.60 0.62
C ARG A 32 -36.31 -12.37 0.40
N PHE A 33 -36.62 -11.71 -0.68
CA PHE A 33 -37.98 -11.37 -1.08
C PHE A 33 -38.22 -11.82 -2.52
N ARG A 34 -39.45 -12.15 -2.86
CA ARG A 34 -39.84 -12.51 -4.23
C ARG A 34 -41.12 -11.77 -4.59
N CYS A 35 -41.16 -11.20 -5.79
CA CYS A 35 -42.35 -10.60 -6.33
C CYS A 35 -43.41 -11.69 -6.64
N PRO A 36 -44.68 -11.55 -6.17
CA PRO A 36 -45.73 -12.53 -6.44
C PRO A 36 -46.11 -12.58 -7.94
N LYS A 37 -45.97 -11.46 -8.66
CA LYS A 37 -46.37 -11.33 -10.08
C LYS A 37 -45.24 -11.81 -11.02
N CYS A 38 -44.06 -11.16 -11.00
CA CYS A 38 -42.99 -11.46 -11.96
C CYS A 38 -41.97 -12.47 -11.44
N ARG A 39 -42.08 -12.92 -10.19
CA ARG A 39 -41.19 -13.87 -9.51
C ARG A 39 -39.73 -13.43 -9.38
N LYS A 40 -39.40 -12.20 -9.75
CA LYS A 40 -38.05 -11.66 -9.50
C LYS A 40 -37.74 -11.69 -8.01
N ALA A 41 -36.52 -12.15 -7.68
CA ALA A 41 -36.05 -12.21 -6.30
C ALA A 41 -35.22 -10.97 -5.99
N TYR A 42 -35.37 -10.47 -4.76
CA TYR A 42 -34.62 -9.34 -4.21
C TYR A 42 -34.05 -9.73 -2.87
N THR A 43 -32.97 -9.06 -2.47
CA THR A 43 -32.41 -9.13 -1.12
C THR A 43 -32.72 -7.81 -0.43
N GLU A 44 -32.94 -7.84 0.88
CA GLU A 44 -33.14 -6.61 1.64
C GLU A 44 -32.05 -5.58 1.37
N PRO A 45 -32.39 -4.27 1.35
CA PRO A 45 -31.38 -3.23 1.23
C PRO A 45 -30.34 -3.38 2.34
N HIS A 46 -29.10 -3.41 1.96
CA HIS A 46 -27.99 -3.49 2.89
C HIS A 46 -26.79 -2.78 2.32
N ARG A 47 -25.98 -2.20 3.19
CA ARG A 47 -24.70 -1.63 2.80
C ARG A 47 -23.74 -2.78 2.52
N ARG A 48 -23.28 -2.90 1.30
CA ARG A 48 -22.29 -3.91 0.90
C ARG A 48 -20.89 -3.43 1.25
N THR A 49 -20.08 -4.33 1.75
CA THR A 49 -18.67 -4.06 1.92
C THR A 49 -18.04 -3.78 0.55
N LEU A 50 -17.36 -2.66 0.42
CA LEU A 50 -16.75 -2.23 -0.84
C LEU A 50 -17.75 -2.27 -2.03
N ASP A 51 -19.00 -1.84 -1.79
CA ASP A 51 -20.12 -1.67 -2.72
C ASP A 51 -20.59 -2.94 -3.46
N THR A 52 -19.81 -3.99 -3.50
CA THR A 52 -20.10 -5.19 -4.30
C THR A 52 -19.97 -6.51 -3.55
N MET A 53 -19.23 -6.55 -2.43
CA MET A 53 -18.93 -7.80 -1.74
C MET A 53 -20.01 -8.18 -0.73
N TYR A 54 -20.32 -9.48 -0.65
CA TYR A 54 -21.35 -10.04 0.26
C TYR A 54 -20.77 -10.54 1.59
N ILE A 55 -19.55 -10.12 1.95
CA ILE A 55 -18.94 -10.40 3.24
C ILE A 55 -19.34 -9.32 4.25
N SER A 56 -19.41 -9.67 5.54
CA SER A 56 -19.63 -8.66 6.56
C SER A 56 -18.42 -7.74 6.70
N GLN A 57 -18.65 -6.54 7.18
CA GLN A 57 -17.60 -5.54 7.36
C GLN A 57 -16.53 -6.02 8.37
N GLU A 58 -16.97 -6.64 9.47
CA GLU A 58 -16.08 -7.19 10.50
C GLU A 58 -15.18 -8.27 9.91
N LYS A 59 -15.74 -9.15 9.08
CA LYS A 59 -14.99 -10.22 8.43
C LYS A 59 -14.02 -9.67 7.38
N ALA A 60 -14.40 -8.62 6.68
CA ALA A 60 -13.52 -7.92 5.74
C ALA A 60 -12.37 -7.25 6.49
N ALA A 61 -12.65 -6.51 7.57
CA ALA A 61 -11.64 -5.86 8.40
C ALA A 61 -10.64 -6.87 8.98
N LEU A 62 -11.13 -7.97 9.58
CA LEU A 62 -10.28 -9.06 10.08
C LEU A 62 -9.40 -9.67 8.98
N THR A 63 -9.97 -9.89 7.78
CA THR A 63 -9.22 -10.46 6.64
C THR A 63 -8.08 -9.52 6.22
N LEU A 64 -8.34 -8.23 6.11
CA LEU A 64 -7.34 -7.23 5.76
C LEU A 64 -6.29 -7.08 6.85
N GLN A 65 -6.69 -7.09 8.14
CA GLN A 65 -5.75 -7.08 9.27
C GLN A 65 -4.78 -8.27 9.18
N LEU A 66 -5.27 -9.47 8.94
CA LEU A 66 -4.40 -10.64 8.79
C LEU A 66 -3.40 -10.50 7.65
N LEU A 67 -3.80 -9.91 6.51
CA LEU A 67 -2.90 -9.66 5.39
C LEU A 67 -1.85 -8.59 5.73
N LEU A 68 -2.22 -7.54 6.47
CA LEU A 68 -1.35 -6.47 6.94
C LEU A 68 -0.34 -6.93 8.01
N GLU A 69 -0.69 -7.99 8.75
CA GLU A 69 0.21 -8.67 9.70
C GLU A 69 1.09 -9.76 9.04
N GLY A 70 1.21 -9.75 7.71
CA GLY A 70 2.09 -10.64 6.98
C GLY A 70 1.58 -12.08 6.81
N ASN A 71 0.30 -12.35 7.08
CA ASN A 71 -0.28 -13.65 6.85
C ASN A 71 -0.39 -13.96 5.34
N SER A 72 -0.17 -15.22 4.98
CA SER A 72 -0.36 -15.67 3.61
C SER A 72 -1.86 -15.76 3.27
N ILE A 73 -2.21 -15.66 1.97
CA ILE A 73 -3.59 -15.88 1.50
C ILE A 73 -4.17 -17.21 2.02
N ARG A 74 -3.36 -18.28 1.99
CA ARG A 74 -3.80 -19.60 2.48
C ARG A 74 -4.00 -19.65 4.01
N SER A 75 -3.16 -18.95 4.77
CA SER A 75 -3.34 -18.82 6.22
C SER A 75 -4.61 -18.03 6.53
N THR A 76 -4.79 -16.90 5.87
CA THR A 76 -5.98 -16.05 6.00
C THR A 76 -7.26 -16.82 5.65
N GLN A 77 -7.25 -17.65 4.58
CA GLN A 77 -8.36 -18.54 4.24
C GLN A 77 -8.70 -19.50 5.39
N ARG A 78 -7.70 -20.17 5.97
CA ARG A 78 -7.95 -21.12 7.07
C ARG A 78 -8.54 -20.45 8.31
N ILE A 79 -8.10 -19.22 8.61
CA ILE A 79 -8.55 -18.46 9.79
C ILE A 79 -9.96 -17.89 9.56
N THR A 80 -10.21 -17.31 8.40
CA THR A 80 -11.47 -16.61 8.14
C THR A 80 -12.55 -17.49 7.51
N GLY A 81 -12.18 -18.64 6.93
CA GLY A 81 -13.09 -19.50 6.15
C GLY A 81 -13.51 -18.88 4.80
N LEU A 82 -12.89 -17.78 4.36
CA LEU A 82 -13.17 -17.16 3.05
C LEU A 82 -12.39 -17.87 1.94
N ASP A 83 -13.00 -17.96 0.76
CA ASP A 83 -12.30 -18.46 -0.43
C ASP A 83 -11.14 -17.53 -0.85
N GLN A 84 -10.07 -18.10 -1.43
CA GLN A 84 -8.88 -17.35 -1.84
C GLN A 84 -9.20 -16.23 -2.85
N ASN A 85 -10.12 -16.47 -3.78
CA ASN A 85 -10.52 -15.48 -4.77
C ASN A 85 -11.28 -14.32 -4.10
N THR A 86 -12.11 -14.61 -3.08
CA THR A 86 -12.79 -13.58 -2.29
C THR A 86 -11.76 -12.72 -1.53
N ILE A 87 -10.76 -13.35 -0.90
CA ILE A 87 -9.67 -12.63 -0.22
C ILE A 87 -8.88 -11.75 -1.21
N MET A 88 -8.57 -12.28 -2.39
CA MET A 88 -7.86 -11.52 -3.43
C MET A 88 -8.68 -10.37 -3.98
N THR A 89 -9.99 -10.57 -4.20
CA THR A 89 -10.90 -9.50 -4.64
C THR A 89 -11.02 -8.42 -3.57
N LEU A 90 -11.12 -8.81 -2.30
CA LEU A 90 -11.13 -7.86 -1.18
C LEU A 90 -9.84 -7.04 -1.12
N LEU A 91 -8.68 -7.69 -1.24
CA LEU A 91 -7.38 -7.01 -1.27
C LEU A 91 -7.31 -5.98 -2.40
N VAL A 92 -7.74 -6.36 -3.61
CA VAL A 92 -7.68 -5.46 -4.77
C VAL A 92 -8.59 -4.25 -4.56
N LYS A 93 -9.85 -4.46 -4.18
CA LYS A 93 -10.81 -3.36 -3.95
C LYS A 93 -10.40 -2.44 -2.80
N ALA A 94 -9.91 -3.02 -1.69
CA ALA A 94 -9.39 -2.23 -0.59
C ALA A 94 -8.16 -1.42 -1.00
N GLY A 95 -7.25 -2.03 -1.77
CA GLY A 95 -6.05 -1.36 -2.28
C GLY A 95 -6.36 -0.21 -3.25
N GLU A 96 -7.35 -0.40 -4.14
CA GLU A 96 -7.82 0.65 -5.05
C GLU A 96 -8.35 1.87 -4.27
N ARG A 97 -9.15 1.64 -3.23
CA ARG A 97 -9.64 2.71 -2.35
C ARG A 97 -8.50 3.38 -1.58
N CYS A 98 -7.59 2.60 -1.02
CA CYS A 98 -6.43 3.14 -0.33
C CYS A 98 -5.55 4.00 -1.24
N GLN A 99 -5.38 3.60 -2.50
CA GLN A 99 -4.66 4.41 -3.47
C GLN A 99 -5.40 5.72 -3.74
N ALA A 100 -6.71 5.67 -4.01
CA ALA A 100 -7.52 6.88 -4.22
C ALA A 100 -7.52 7.81 -3.00
N LEU A 101 -7.59 7.26 -1.77
CA LEU A 101 -7.45 8.02 -0.54
C LEU A 101 -6.10 8.75 -0.47
N MET A 102 -5.00 8.03 -0.68
CA MET A 102 -3.68 8.65 -0.66
C MET A 102 -3.52 9.71 -1.76
N ASP A 103 -4.06 9.46 -2.97
CA ASP A 103 -3.99 10.40 -4.08
C ASP A 103 -4.79 11.69 -3.82
N SER A 104 -5.86 11.62 -3.04
CA SER A 104 -6.68 12.79 -2.68
C SER A 104 -6.18 13.54 -1.46
N THR A 105 -5.63 12.83 -0.45
CA THR A 105 -5.23 13.43 0.83
C THR A 105 -3.78 13.88 0.88
N MET A 106 -2.88 13.21 0.12
CA MET A 106 -1.45 13.55 0.09
C MET A 106 -1.20 14.67 -0.93
N ARG A 107 -1.65 15.90 -0.61
CA ARG A 107 -1.50 17.08 -1.47
C ARG A 107 -1.12 18.29 -0.63
N ASN A 108 -0.41 19.23 -1.24
CA ASN A 108 0.05 20.48 -0.63
C ASN A 108 0.80 20.22 0.70
N LEU A 109 1.66 19.22 0.71
CA LEU A 109 2.41 18.81 1.88
C LEU A 109 3.64 19.69 2.06
N HIS A 110 3.79 20.27 3.22
CA HIS A 110 5.02 20.96 3.61
C HIS A 110 5.96 19.96 4.27
N ILE A 111 6.97 19.50 3.53
CA ILE A 111 7.92 18.49 3.98
C ILE A 111 9.33 19.08 3.96
N ALA A 112 9.97 19.19 5.12
CA ALA A 112 11.32 19.72 5.21
C ALA A 112 12.36 18.70 4.75
N HIS A 113 12.25 17.44 5.14
CA HIS A 113 13.28 16.42 4.90
C HIS A 113 12.69 15.14 4.33
N LEU A 114 13.01 14.85 3.08
CA LEU A 114 12.60 13.63 2.37
C LEU A 114 13.74 12.62 2.27
N GLN A 115 13.41 11.35 2.47
CA GLN A 115 14.30 10.22 2.19
C GLN A 115 13.66 9.32 1.14
N LEU A 116 14.44 8.94 0.10
CA LEU A 116 13.98 8.07 -0.98
C LEU A 116 14.87 6.83 -1.07
N ASP A 117 14.24 5.67 -1.32
CA ASP A 117 14.93 4.40 -1.57
C ASP A 117 14.04 3.46 -2.37
N GLU A 118 14.59 2.38 -2.93
CA GLU A 118 13.85 1.34 -3.65
C GLU A 118 13.97 -0.02 -2.98
N ILE A 119 12.84 -0.70 -2.85
CA ILE A 119 12.79 -2.09 -2.42
C ILE A 119 12.50 -3.03 -3.59
N TRP A 120 13.38 -4.01 -3.80
CA TRP A 120 13.23 -5.03 -4.84
C TRP A 120 12.18 -6.08 -4.49
N THR A 121 11.41 -6.47 -5.49
CA THR A 121 10.51 -7.61 -5.51
C THR A 121 10.40 -8.17 -6.94
N TYR A 122 9.46 -9.07 -7.21
CA TYR A 122 9.20 -9.57 -8.57
C TYR A 122 7.76 -10.03 -8.74
N VAL A 123 7.31 -10.06 -10.00
CA VAL A 123 6.01 -10.57 -10.41
C VAL A 123 6.21 -11.84 -11.22
N MET A 124 5.50 -12.90 -10.87
CA MET A 124 5.45 -14.23 -11.49
C MET A 124 6.78 -14.97 -11.42
N LYS A 125 7.89 -14.44 -11.94
CA LYS A 125 9.22 -15.02 -11.96
C LYS A 125 10.29 -13.92 -11.87
N LYS A 126 11.48 -14.27 -11.38
CA LYS A 126 12.64 -13.35 -11.34
C LYS A 126 13.13 -13.09 -12.77
N ARG A 127 13.82 -11.97 -12.98
CA ARG A 127 14.37 -11.53 -14.27
C ARG A 127 15.13 -12.64 -15.01
N ALA A 128 15.96 -13.42 -14.32
CA ALA A 128 16.73 -14.51 -14.92
C ALA A 128 15.88 -15.60 -15.59
N HIS A 129 14.58 -15.69 -15.27
CA HIS A 129 13.65 -16.69 -15.81
C HIS A 129 12.61 -16.09 -16.77
N VAL A 130 12.71 -14.78 -17.08
CA VAL A 130 11.83 -14.11 -18.04
C VAL A 130 12.20 -14.56 -19.45
N ARG A 131 11.19 -14.93 -20.27
CA ARG A 131 11.37 -15.41 -21.62
C ARG A 131 10.78 -14.43 -22.64
N LYS A 132 11.22 -14.53 -23.89
CA LYS A 132 10.61 -13.81 -25.02
C LYS A 132 9.12 -14.21 -25.12
N GLY A 133 8.22 -13.25 -25.08
CA GLY A 133 6.76 -13.46 -25.09
C GLY A 133 6.09 -13.35 -23.71
N ASP A 134 6.84 -13.27 -22.61
CA ASP A 134 6.25 -12.90 -21.31
C ASP A 134 5.75 -11.46 -21.34
N SER A 135 4.69 -11.17 -20.58
CA SER A 135 4.21 -9.80 -20.39
C SER A 135 5.29 -8.89 -19.82
N PRO A 136 5.36 -7.60 -20.20
CA PRO A 136 6.27 -6.61 -19.59
C PRO A 136 6.15 -6.48 -18.08
N GLU A 137 4.99 -6.83 -17.52
CA GLU A 137 4.74 -6.82 -16.06
C GLU A 137 5.51 -7.91 -15.31
N VAL A 138 5.93 -8.98 -16.03
CA VAL A 138 6.65 -10.12 -15.43
C VAL A 138 8.10 -9.76 -15.17
N GLY A 139 8.68 -10.39 -14.17
CA GLY A 139 10.08 -10.19 -13.77
C GLY A 139 10.23 -9.24 -12.59
N ASP A 140 11.44 -8.74 -12.44
CA ASP A 140 11.79 -7.86 -11.32
C ASP A 140 10.98 -6.57 -11.34
N GLN A 141 10.55 -6.17 -10.15
CA GLN A 141 9.85 -4.92 -9.87
C GLN A 141 10.53 -4.22 -8.70
N TRP A 142 10.48 -2.92 -8.70
CA TRP A 142 11.01 -2.09 -7.65
C TRP A 142 9.90 -1.18 -7.13
N VAL A 143 9.79 -1.09 -5.81
CA VAL A 143 8.89 -0.13 -5.18
C VAL A 143 9.75 1.04 -4.73
N PHE A 144 9.59 2.16 -5.40
CA PHE A 144 10.15 3.44 -5.01
C PHE A 144 9.31 4.01 -3.87
N VAL A 145 9.94 4.43 -2.81
CA VAL A 145 9.28 4.91 -1.59
C VAL A 145 9.87 6.26 -1.20
N ALA A 146 9.00 7.22 -0.94
CA ALA A 146 9.36 8.48 -0.28
C ALA A 146 8.84 8.44 1.16
N ILE A 147 9.65 8.93 2.10
CA ILE A 147 9.25 9.12 3.48
C ILE A 147 9.65 10.52 3.95
N ASP A 148 8.74 11.21 4.61
CA ASP A 148 9.06 12.39 5.40
C ASP A 148 9.84 11.96 6.65
N ALA A 149 11.04 12.47 6.80
CA ALA A 149 11.92 12.11 7.90
C ALA A 149 11.40 12.61 9.25
N ASP A 150 10.58 13.65 9.28
CA ASP A 150 10.05 14.27 10.49
C ASP A 150 8.76 13.56 10.93
N THR A 151 7.73 13.58 10.13
CA THR A 151 6.42 12.97 10.44
C THR A 151 6.33 11.47 10.17
N LYS A 152 7.32 10.87 9.50
CA LYS A 152 7.33 9.48 9.02
C LYS A 152 6.23 9.17 7.98
N LEU A 153 5.56 10.20 7.46
CA LEU A 153 4.54 10.05 6.44
C LEU A 153 5.13 9.48 5.16
N ILE A 154 4.40 8.57 4.51
CA ILE A 154 4.69 8.11 3.15
C ILE A 154 3.77 8.89 2.19
N PRO A 155 4.23 9.98 1.55
CA PRO A 155 3.40 10.80 0.68
C PRO A 155 3.02 10.09 -0.62
N CYS A 156 3.93 9.32 -1.20
CA CYS A 156 3.68 8.51 -2.38
C CYS A 156 4.63 7.33 -2.49
N PHE A 157 4.31 6.43 -3.41
CA PHE A 157 5.14 5.32 -3.85
C PHE A 157 4.89 5.02 -5.32
N HIS A 158 5.87 4.42 -6.00
CA HIS A 158 5.72 3.95 -7.37
C HIS A 158 6.20 2.51 -7.50
N ILE A 159 5.57 1.71 -8.36
CA ILE A 159 6.00 0.34 -8.65
C ILE A 159 6.26 0.20 -10.13
N GLY A 160 7.52 -0.06 -10.47
CA GLY A 160 7.98 -0.17 -11.83
C GLY A 160 9.30 -0.91 -11.95
N LYS A 161 9.99 -0.70 -13.05
CA LYS A 161 11.33 -1.22 -13.30
C LYS A 161 12.36 -0.23 -12.73
N ARG A 162 13.60 -0.67 -12.51
CA ARG A 162 14.67 0.23 -12.06
C ARG A 162 15.29 0.94 -13.26
N HIS A 163 14.49 1.77 -13.93
CA HIS A 163 14.86 2.59 -15.10
C HIS A 163 14.65 4.06 -14.82
N ILE A 164 15.25 4.91 -15.62
CA ILE A 164 15.15 6.38 -15.47
C ILE A 164 13.71 6.86 -15.61
N GLU A 165 12.91 6.24 -16.47
CA GLU A 165 11.51 6.58 -16.74
C GLU A 165 10.63 6.36 -15.51
N ASP A 166 10.80 5.21 -14.83
CA ASP A 166 10.07 4.93 -13.58
C ASP A 166 10.53 5.85 -12.44
N THR A 167 11.83 6.17 -12.37
CA THR A 167 12.36 7.14 -11.42
C THR A 167 11.75 8.53 -11.64
N ARG A 168 11.66 8.99 -12.90
CA ARG A 168 11.00 10.26 -13.25
C ARG A 168 9.51 10.24 -12.90
N THR A 169 8.79 9.17 -13.26
CA THR A 169 7.37 9.03 -12.93
C THR A 169 7.14 9.16 -11.42
N PHE A 170 7.97 8.52 -10.63
CA PHE A 170 7.92 8.59 -9.17
C PHE A 170 8.17 10.01 -8.65
N LEU A 171 9.20 10.67 -9.14
CA LEU A 171 9.57 12.02 -8.71
C LEU A 171 8.54 13.08 -9.13
N TRP A 172 7.96 12.96 -10.32
CA TRP A 172 6.89 13.86 -10.76
C TRP A 172 5.62 13.71 -9.92
N ASP A 173 5.24 12.49 -9.53
CA ASP A 173 4.13 12.27 -8.59
C ASP A 173 4.46 12.89 -7.22
N LEU A 174 5.67 12.68 -6.71
CA LEU A 174 6.14 13.24 -5.45
C LEU A 174 6.13 14.78 -5.47
N TYR A 175 6.68 15.39 -6.53
CA TYR A 175 6.72 16.86 -6.70
C TYR A 175 5.31 17.45 -6.71
N GLY A 176 4.37 16.81 -7.39
CA GLY A 176 2.96 17.25 -7.44
C GLY A 176 2.21 17.13 -6.09
N ARG A 177 2.83 16.60 -5.06
CA ARG A 177 2.26 16.44 -3.71
C ARG A 177 2.83 17.39 -2.69
N ILE A 178 4.00 17.98 -2.97
CA ILE A 178 4.76 18.82 -2.04
C ILE A 178 4.61 20.27 -2.39
N GLU A 179 4.60 21.12 -1.39
CA GLU A 179 4.61 22.56 -1.53
C GLU A 179 5.86 23.15 -0.85
N GLY A 180 6.55 24.05 -1.59
CA GLY A 180 7.76 24.70 -1.09
C GLY A 180 9.04 23.91 -1.34
N ARG A 181 10.15 24.44 -0.81
CA ARG A 181 11.48 23.85 -0.91
C ARG A 181 11.64 22.71 0.08
N THR A 182 12.29 21.64 -0.35
CA THR A 182 12.54 20.45 0.49
C THR A 182 13.99 20.00 0.39
N GLN A 183 14.53 19.43 1.46
CA GLN A 183 15.78 18.69 1.42
C GLN A 183 15.48 17.22 1.09
N LEU A 184 16.13 16.70 0.05
CA LEU A 184 15.93 15.34 -0.44
C LEU A 184 17.22 14.53 -0.33
N THR A 185 17.16 13.38 0.32
CA THR A 185 18.27 12.44 0.42
C THR A 185 17.93 11.11 -0.22
N THR A 186 18.79 10.61 -1.11
CA THR A 186 18.66 9.29 -1.72
C THR A 186 19.88 8.43 -1.45
N ASP A 187 19.77 7.12 -1.78
CA ASP A 187 20.93 6.26 -1.94
C ASP A 187 21.77 6.65 -3.16
N GLY A 188 22.80 5.85 -3.45
CA GLY A 188 23.72 6.08 -4.58
C GLY A 188 23.15 5.76 -5.97
N LEU A 189 21.87 5.48 -6.15
CA LEU A 189 21.29 5.17 -7.47
C LEU A 189 21.52 6.33 -8.44
N HIS A 190 22.17 6.02 -9.57
CA HIS A 190 22.62 7.04 -10.52
C HIS A 190 21.46 7.79 -11.24
N HIS A 191 20.29 7.17 -11.36
CA HIS A 191 19.14 7.81 -12.01
C HIS A 191 18.68 9.09 -11.30
N TYR A 192 18.80 9.16 -9.97
CA TYR A 192 18.42 10.36 -9.22
C TYR A 192 19.24 11.58 -9.57
N ARG A 193 20.50 11.41 -10.04
CA ARG A 193 21.38 12.54 -10.40
C ARG A 193 20.83 13.40 -11.52
N ALA A 194 20.13 12.78 -12.49
CA ALA A 194 19.48 13.50 -13.57
C ALA A 194 18.02 13.81 -13.22
N ALA A 195 17.29 12.82 -12.68
CA ALA A 195 15.86 12.94 -12.50
C ALA A 195 15.45 13.96 -11.41
N VAL A 196 16.23 14.14 -10.34
CA VAL A 196 15.90 15.11 -9.28
C VAL A 196 16.00 16.56 -9.80
N PRO A 197 17.12 17.00 -10.42
CA PRO A 197 17.19 18.34 -10.99
C PRO A 197 16.15 18.56 -12.10
N ASP A 198 15.89 17.56 -12.94
CA ASP A 198 14.88 17.64 -14.01
C ASP A 198 13.46 17.88 -13.46
N THR A 199 13.16 17.37 -12.25
CA THR A 199 11.82 17.43 -11.66
C THR A 199 11.65 18.63 -10.72
N PHE A 200 12.58 18.87 -9.82
CA PHE A 200 12.49 19.87 -8.75
C PHE A 200 13.16 21.20 -9.11
N GLY A 201 14.03 21.22 -10.11
CA GLY A 201 14.76 22.42 -10.49
C GLY A 201 15.58 23.00 -9.33
N LEU A 202 15.26 24.24 -8.96
CA LEU A 202 15.93 24.96 -7.86
C LEU A 202 15.24 24.77 -6.49
N ASP A 203 14.08 24.12 -6.43
CA ASP A 203 13.27 23.97 -5.22
C ASP A 203 13.68 22.78 -4.35
N VAL A 204 14.93 22.32 -4.49
CA VAL A 204 15.43 21.19 -3.74
C VAL A 204 16.87 21.35 -3.29
N ASP A 205 17.13 20.96 -2.03
CA ASP A 205 18.48 20.72 -1.50
C ASP A 205 18.74 19.22 -1.57
N PHE A 206 19.55 18.79 -2.55
CA PHE A 206 19.70 17.37 -2.86
C PHE A 206 21.07 16.81 -2.48
N ALA A 207 21.05 15.74 -1.68
CA ALA A 207 22.22 14.96 -1.33
C ALA A 207 22.03 13.46 -1.61
N GLN A 208 23.13 12.76 -1.89
CA GLN A 208 23.17 11.30 -1.98
C GLN A 208 24.06 10.73 -0.88
N LEU A 209 23.55 9.70 -0.18
CA LEU A 209 24.30 8.91 0.77
C LEU A 209 24.78 7.62 0.10
N VAL A 210 26.07 7.60 -0.27
CA VAL A 210 26.68 6.45 -0.97
C VAL A 210 27.37 5.56 0.03
N LYS A 211 26.88 4.33 0.18
CA LYS A 211 27.50 3.30 1.03
C LYS A 211 28.47 2.48 0.18
N LEU A 212 29.71 2.45 0.56
CA LEU A 212 30.74 1.59 -0.03
C LEU A 212 30.80 0.29 0.76
N PHE A 213 30.82 -0.82 0.04
CA PHE A 213 30.90 -2.15 0.62
C PHE A 213 32.30 -2.71 0.36
N GLY A 214 32.94 -3.27 1.39
CA GLY A 214 34.25 -3.92 1.25
C GLY A 214 34.15 -5.21 0.44
N ASP A 215 35.30 -5.61 -0.13
CA ASP A 215 35.43 -6.87 -0.84
C ASP A 215 35.08 -8.05 0.08
N TYR A 216 34.13 -8.85 -0.34
CA TYR A 216 33.87 -10.15 0.24
C TYR A 216 34.94 -11.12 -0.27
N GLY A 217 35.91 -11.42 0.55
CA GLY A 217 36.79 -12.55 0.30
C GLY A 217 35.94 -13.81 0.16
N GLN A 218 36.02 -14.47 -1.00
CA GLN A 218 35.38 -15.71 -1.42
C GLN A 218 33.83 -15.71 -1.33
N GLU A 219 33.18 -15.98 -2.46
CA GLU A 219 31.77 -16.27 -2.56
C GLU A 219 31.42 -17.56 -1.80
N THR A 220 31.25 -17.49 -0.49
CA THR A 220 30.64 -18.61 0.24
C THR A 220 29.13 -18.57 0.05
N PRO A 221 28.43 -19.73 0.04
CA PRO A 221 26.98 -19.77 -0.02
C PRO A 221 26.30 -18.94 1.07
N GLU A 222 26.94 -18.81 2.24
CA GLU A 222 26.48 -18.01 3.36
C GLU A 222 26.60 -16.49 3.10
N ALA A 223 27.57 -16.04 2.32
CA ALA A 223 27.77 -14.63 1.95
C ALA A 223 26.68 -14.07 1.02
N ARG A 224 25.78 -14.94 0.52
CA ARG A 224 24.69 -14.54 -0.39
C ARG A 224 23.61 -13.70 0.28
N TYR A 225 23.47 -13.73 1.59
CA TYR A 225 22.35 -13.17 2.31
C TYR A 225 22.68 -12.13 3.39
N PRO A 226 23.81 -12.14 4.07
CA PRO A 226 24.15 -11.06 4.99
C PRO A 226 24.38 -9.76 4.20
N PRO A 227 23.95 -8.61 4.75
CA PRO A 227 24.32 -7.32 4.17
C PRO A 227 25.84 -7.20 4.20
N GLY A 228 26.39 -6.65 3.11
CA GLY A 228 27.80 -6.38 3.01
C GLY A 228 28.29 -5.51 4.17
N ARG A 229 29.56 -5.72 4.58
CA ARG A 229 30.19 -4.82 5.55
C ARG A 229 30.35 -3.46 4.89
N ILE A 230 29.67 -2.45 5.42
CA ILE A 230 29.88 -1.06 5.01
C ILE A 230 31.27 -0.67 5.48
N THR A 231 32.13 -0.28 4.54
CA THR A 231 33.49 0.19 4.79
C THR A 231 33.54 1.70 4.91
N GLU A 232 32.71 2.39 4.17
CA GLU A 232 32.68 3.85 4.15
C GLU A 232 31.28 4.33 3.77
N VAL A 233 30.89 5.49 4.30
CA VAL A 233 29.66 6.19 3.95
C VAL A 233 30.04 7.59 3.45
N LEU A 234 29.74 7.87 2.18
CA LEU A 234 30.06 9.15 1.55
C LEU A 234 28.77 9.96 1.36
N SER A 235 28.72 11.13 1.97
CA SER A 235 27.69 12.12 1.70
C SER A 235 28.13 12.99 0.51
N LYS A 236 27.31 13.06 -0.53
CA LYS A 236 27.59 13.83 -1.76
C LYS A 236 26.47 14.84 -2.01
N VAL A 237 26.73 16.11 -1.75
CA VAL A 237 25.84 17.21 -2.17
C VAL A 237 25.77 17.24 -3.70
N ARG A 238 24.56 17.34 -4.25
CA ARG A 238 24.28 17.36 -5.69
C ARG A 238 23.73 18.69 -6.17
N SER A 239 22.84 19.30 -5.39
CA SER A 239 22.31 20.64 -5.64
C SER A 239 21.89 21.31 -4.33
N GLY A 240 21.85 22.64 -4.34
CA GLY A 240 21.45 23.46 -3.19
C GLY A 240 22.45 23.41 -2.03
N ASP A 241 21.95 23.63 -0.83
CA ASP A 241 22.72 23.67 0.42
C ASP A 241 22.05 22.77 1.48
N PRO A 242 22.09 21.45 1.33
CA PRO A 242 21.45 20.52 2.28
C PRO A 242 22.15 20.54 3.64
N ASP A 243 21.36 20.62 4.73
CA ASP A 243 21.87 20.47 6.09
C ASP A 243 22.50 19.10 6.29
N PRO A 244 23.80 19.02 6.60
CA PRO A 244 24.50 17.74 6.77
C PRO A 244 23.89 16.82 7.84
N VAL A 245 23.25 17.39 8.88
CA VAL A 245 22.61 16.64 9.97
C VAL A 245 21.45 15.80 9.46
N HIS A 246 20.75 16.29 8.44
CA HIS A 246 19.57 15.62 7.85
C HIS A 246 19.88 14.77 6.63
N ILE A 247 21.17 14.65 6.20
CA ILE A 247 21.56 13.75 5.12
C ILE A 247 21.58 12.30 5.65
N SER A 248 20.47 11.60 5.48
CA SER A 248 20.27 10.23 5.96
C SER A 248 19.28 9.47 5.09
N THR A 249 19.41 8.13 5.03
CA THR A 249 18.46 7.19 4.43
C THR A 249 17.88 6.21 5.46
N SER A 250 18.15 6.44 6.75
CA SER A 250 17.84 5.47 7.81
C SER A 250 16.34 5.20 7.98
N PHE A 251 15.49 6.20 7.80
CA PHE A 251 14.04 6.03 7.95
C PHE A 251 13.44 5.27 6.78
N VAL A 252 13.83 5.59 5.55
CA VAL A 252 13.34 4.86 4.36
C VAL A 252 13.85 3.41 4.35
N GLU A 253 15.10 3.16 4.75
CA GLU A 253 15.64 1.80 4.90
C GLU A 253 14.87 1.01 5.98
N ARG A 254 14.55 1.65 7.11
CA ARG A 254 13.71 1.06 8.15
C ARG A 254 12.30 0.76 7.64
N GLN A 255 11.74 1.64 6.82
CA GLN A 255 10.44 1.41 6.19
C GLN A 255 10.49 0.23 5.21
N ASN A 256 11.55 0.09 4.43
CA ASN A 256 11.77 -1.06 3.56
C ASN A 256 11.85 -2.38 4.35
N LEU A 257 12.47 -2.38 5.53
CA LEU A 257 12.44 -3.53 6.44
C LEU A 257 11.01 -3.80 6.95
N THR A 258 10.26 -2.77 7.32
CA THR A 258 8.86 -2.89 7.76
C THR A 258 8.00 -3.53 6.66
N MET A 259 8.16 -3.12 5.40
CA MET A 259 7.48 -3.75 4.27
C MET A 259 7.80 -5.24 4.13
N ARG A 260 9.08 -5.63 4.31
CA ARG A 260 9.47 -7.06 4.26
C ARG A 260 8.86 -7.89 5.36
N MET A 261 8.63 -7.31 6.53
CA MET A 261 8.01 -7.98 7.68
C MET A 261 6.50 -8.06 7.54
N ALA A 262 5.85 -6.96 7.15
CA ALA A 262 4.40 -6.81 7.15
C ALA A 262 3.73 -7.32 5.85
N ILE A 263 4.38 -7.18 4.70
CA ILE A 263 3.80 -7.60 3.42
C ILE A 263 4.39 -8.97 3.02
N ARG A 264 3.61 -10.03 3.17
CA ARG A 264 4.06 -11.41 2.88
C ARG A 264 4.72 -11.57 1.49
N ARG A 265 4.34 -10.76 0.51
CA ARG A 265 4.88 -10.79 -0.86
C ARG A 265 6.35 -10.33 -0.96
N PHE A 266 6.85 -9.61 0.04
CA PHE A 266 8.23 -9.13 0.13
C PHE A 266 9.12 -10.03 0.98
N THR A 267 8.56 -11.06 1.64
CA THR A 267 9.35 -12.02 2.42
C THR A 267 10.24 -12.83 1.49
N ARG A 268 11.55 -12.76 1.73
CA ARG A 268 12.54 -13.51 0.96
C ARG A 268 12.41 -15.02 1.20
N LEU A 269 12.88 -15.83 0.23
CA LEU A 269 12.95 -17.29 0.30
C LEU A 269 11.59 -17.98 0.54
N THR A 270 10.51 -17.38 0.06
CA THR A 270 9.16 -17.96 0.11
C THR A 270 8.49 -17.92 -1.26
N ASN A 271 7.49 -18.79 -1.46
CA ASN A 271 6.64 -18.80 -2.66
C ASN A 271 5.47 -17.80 -2.58
N ALA A 272 5.61 -16.73 -1.77
CA ALA A 272 4.54 -15.76 -1.54
C ALA A 272 4.52 -14.59 -2.53
N PHE A 273 5.30 -14.63 -3.59
CA PHE A 273 5.40 -13.58 -4.61
C PHE A 273 4.06 -13.33 -5.33
N SER A 274 3.92 -12.14 -5.89
CA SER A 274 2.74 -11.76 -6.67
C SER A 274 2.75 -12.39 -8.06
N LYS A 275 1.62 -12.96 -8.49
CA LYS A 275 1.45 -13.50 -9.85
C LYS A 275 0.97 -12.44 -10.85
N LYS A 276 0.41 -11.31 -10.38
CA LYS A 276 -0.08 -10.18 -11.17
C LYS A 276 0.44 -8.88 -10.57
N LEU A 277 0.83 -7.94 -11.43
CA LEU A 277 1.31 -6.63 -11.01
C LEU A 277 0.24 -5.84 -10.25
N LEU A 278 -1.01 -5.87 -10.70
CA LEU A 278 -2.14 -5.24 -10.01
C LEU A 278 -2.23 -5.69 -8.55
N ASN A 279 -2.12 -7.00 -8.29
CA ASN A 279 -2.20 -7.52 -6.92
C ASN A 279 -1.01 -7.07 -6.04
N LEU A 280 0.15 -6.81 -6.65
CA LEU A 280 1.29 -6.23 -5.97
C LEU A 280 1.02 -4.76 -5.62
N LYS A 281 0.59 -3.97 -6.60
CA LYS A 281 0.27 -2.55 -6.44
C LYS A 281 -0.75 -2.34 -5.33
N MET A 282 -1.85 -3.09 -5.36
CA MET A 282 -2.93 -2.96 -4.37
C MET A 282 -2.53 -3.42 -2.97
N ALA A 283 -1.66 -4.42 -2.86
CA ALA A 283 -1.13 -4.83 -1.55
C ALA A 283 -0.21 -3.75 -0.94
N VAL A 284 0.57 -3.06 -1.75
CA VAL A 284 1.43 -1.96 -1.31
C VAL A 284 0.60 -0.72 -0.98
N ALA A 285 -0.41 -0.38 -1.78
CA ALA A 285 -1.34 0.71 -1.50
C ALA A 285 -2.07 0.52 -0.16
N LEU A 286 -2.62 -0.68 0.07
CA LEU A 286 -3.24 -1.03 1.34
C LEU A 286 -2.26 -0.90 2.51
N HIS A 287 -1.03 -1.36 2.35
CA HIS A 287 -0.01 -1.29 3.39
C HIS A 287 0.36 0.15 3.75
N PHE A 288 0.61 1.02 2.76
CA PHE A 288 1.00 2.39 3.05
C PHE A 288 -0.16 3.23 3.59
N ALA A 289 -1.38 3.04 3.11
CA ALA A 289 -2.54 3.69 3.70
C ALA A 289 -2.76 3.24 5.16
N TYR A 290 -2.65 1.94 5.45
CA TYR A 290 -2.68 1.44 6.84
C TYR A 290 -1.55 2.01 7.69
N TYR A 291 -0.32 2.05 7.18
CA TYR A 291 0.83 2.62 7.86
C TYR A 291 0.61 4.10 8.20
N ASN A 292 0.12 4.87 7.23
CA ASN A 292 -0.09 6.31 7.42
C ASN A 292 -1.24 6.63 8.37
N PHE A 293 -2.38 5.94 8.26
CA PHE A 293 -3.63 6.34 8.95
C PHE A 293 -3.99 5.48 10.17
N CYS A 294 -3.58 4.21 10.20
CA CYS A 294 -4.04 3.27 11.24
C CYS A 294 -2.96 2.86 12.21
N ARG A 295 -1.70 2.80 11.78
CA ARG A 295 -0.62 2.29 12.59
C ARG A 295 0.05 3.39 13.41
N VAL A 296 -0.03 3.30 14.75
CA VAL A 296 0.70 4.19 15.65
C VAL A 296 2.20 3.96 15.49
N HIS A 297 2.94 5.03 15.18
CA HIS A 297 4.38 4.98 15.09
C HIS A 297 5.00 5.12 16.49
N ARG A 298 5.92 4.21 16.84
CA ARG A 298 6.44 4.10 18.21
C ARG A 298 7.11 5.40 18.70
N SER A 299 7.86 6.09 17.87
CA SER A 299 8.54 7.32 18.26
C SER A 299 7.63 8.55 18.28
N LEU A 300 6.60 8.59 17.42
CA LEU A 300 5.63 9.68 17.34
C LEU A 300 4.53 9.55 18.40
N ARG A 301 4.17 8.31 18.77
CA ARG A 301 3.02 7.93 19.60
C ARG A 301 1.66 8.25 19.00
N VAL A 302 1.64 8.68 17.76
CA VAL A 302 0.48 8.92 16.90
C VAL A 302 0.73 8.26 15.55
N THR A 303 -0.24 8.32 14.62
CA THR A 303 -0.01 7.86 13.26
C THR A 303 0.75 8.92 12.45
N PRO A 304 1.50 8.54 11.40
CA PRO A 304 2.16 9.51 10.52
C PRO A 304 1.22 10.56 9.92
N ALA A 305 -0.01 10.17 9.57
CA ALA A 305 -1.03 11.10 9.06
C ALA A 305 -1.51 12.10 10.13
N MET A 306 -1.59 11.68 11.40
CA MET A 306 -1.88 12.60 12.52
C MET A 306 -0.73 13.58 12.74
N GLU A 307 0.52 13.11 12.74
CA GLU A 307 1.70 13.97 12.89
C GLU A 307 1.80 15.00 11.77
N ALA A 308 1.43 14.60 10.54
CA ALA A 308 1.39 15.50 9.39
C ALA A 308 0.12 16.39 9.34
N GLY A 309 -0.78 16.31 10.31
CA GLY A 309 -2.00 17.13 10.36
C GLY A 309 -3.08 16.74 9.35
N LEU A 310 -3.01 15.56 8.76
CA LEU A 310 -3.97 15.09 7.76
C LEU A 310 -5.23 14.44 8.37
N THR A 311 -5.18 14.09 9.66
CA THR A 311 -6.29 13.53 10.42
C THR A 311 -6.10 13.80 11.91
N ASP A 312 -7.18 13.81 12.66
CA ASP A 312 -7.21 14.09 14.09
C ASP A 312 -7.29 12.83 14.97
N HIS A 313 -7.43 11.66 14.37
CA HIS A 313 -7.59 10.38 15.08
C HIS A 313 -6.90 9.22 14.39
N ILE A 314 -6.76 8.11 15.12
CA ILE A 314 -6.27 6.82 14.60
C ILE A 314 -7.41 6.14 13.86
N TRP A 315 -7.24 5.88 12.57
CA TRP A 315 -8.26 5.22 11.76
C TRP A 315 -8.32 3.73 12.05
N THR A 316 -9.54 3.18 12.03
CA THR A 316 -9.77 1.75 11.96
C THR A 316 -9.63 1.25 10.50
N ILE A 317 -9.41 -0.05 10.31
CA ILE A 317 -9.45 -0.64 8.96
C ILE A 317 -10.83 -0.46 8.32
N SER A 318 -11.89 -0.45 9.12
CA SER A 318 -13.25 -0.22 8.63
C SER A 318 -13.42 1.18 8.05
N GLU A 319 -12.87 2.20 8.69
CA GLU A 319 -12.83 3.57 8.18
C GLU A 319 -11.99 3.63 6.91
N LEU A 320 -10.79 3.04 6.93
CA LEU A 320 -9.88 3.02 5.79
C LEU A 320 -10.54 2.47 4.50
N ILE A 321 -11.35 1.43 4.60
CA ILE A 321 -12.03 0.84 3.44
C ILE A 321 -13.37 1.52 3.08
N GLN A 322 -13.85 2.47 3.88
CA GLN A 322 -15.10 3.21 3.65
C GLN A 322 -14.88 4.64 3.19
N SER A 323 -13.66 5.16 3.30
CA SER A 323 -13.32 6.59 3.18
C SER A 323 -13.31 7.13 1.75
N VAL A 324 -13.63 6.35 0.72
CA VAL A 324 -13.68 6.79 -0.70
C VAL A 324 -14.99 6.37 -1.36
#